data_4094e672143c047e1b9f7b21380e5b6e
#
_entry.id   4094e672143c047e1b9f7b21380e5b6e
#
_cell.length_a   1.000
_cell.length_b   1.000
_cell.length_c   1.000
_cell.angle_alpha   90.00
_cell.angle_beta   90.00
_cell.angle_gamma   90.00
#
_symmetry.space_group_name_H-M   'P 1'
#
loop_
_entity.id
_entity.type
_entity.pdbx_description
1 polymer ?
#
loop_
_entity_poly.entity_id
_entity_poly.type
_entity_poly.pdbx_seq_one_letter_code
_entity_poly.pdbx_strand_id
1 'polypeptide(L)'
;MRRVALAVLFALTATPAFAIDANAPEQCITGPIEKTYGGTPWLVASCSDGKSLVFVAKEGGKAAPFEFDLTFTGNDYDLTGHGKGDRKFTDAAYADLQKLTGKDVLDLLNATKAAKPKN
;
A
#
# COMPACT_ATOMS: atom_id res chain seq x y z
N MET A 1 27.66 -41.57 12.31
CA MET A 1 27.63 -41.33 12.04
C MET A 1 27.26 -40.74 11.71
N ARG A 2 27.11 -40.54 11.80
CA ARG A 2 26.76 -39.94 11.46
C ARG A 2 26.31 -38.99 11.20
N ARG A 3 26.23 -38.78 11.22
CA ARG A 3 25.83 -37.97 10.93
C ARG A 3 25.55 -37.02 10.59
N VAL A 4 25.40 -36.89 10.73
CA VAL A 4 25.17 -36.03 10.25
C VAL A 4 24.78 -35.25 9.95
N ALA A 5 24.86 -35.35 10.00
CA ALA A 5 24.51 -34.65 9.47
C ALA A 5 23.98 -33.90 9.32
N LEU A 6 23.72 -33.95 9.45
CA LEU A 6 23.26 -33.29 9.04
C LEU A 6 22.87 -32.50 8.85
N ALA A 7 22.89 -32.53 8.95
CA ALA A 7 22.56 -31.82 8.53
C ALA A 7 22.12 -31.06 8.41
N VAL A 8 22.07 -31.26 8.56
CA VAL A 8 21.72 -30.61 8.19
C VAL A 8 21.23 -29.88 8.06
N LEU A 9 21.09 -29.88 8.23
CA LEU A 9 20.70 -29.34 7.87
C LEU A 9 20.33 -28.67 7.74
N PHE A 10 20.24 -28.56 7.81
CA PHE A 10 19.94 -28.05 7.41
C PHE A 10 19.72 -27.23 7.16
N ALA A 11 19.86 -27.25 7.35
CA ALA A 11 19.65 -26.61 6.93
C ALA A 11 19.31 -26.03 6.78
N LEU A 12 19.18 -26.01 6.88
CA LEU A 12 18.85 -25.58 6.53
C LEU A 12 18.46 -24.90 6.28
N THR A 13 18.46 -24.75 6.37
CA THR A 13 18.19 -24.32 5.98
C THR A 13 17.65 -23.60 5.68
N ALA A 14 17.60 -23.41 5.78
CA ALA A 14 17.15 -22.92 5.44
C ALA A 14 16.85 -21.99 5.18
N THR A 15 17.10 -21.64 5.46
CA THR A 15 16.88 -20.72 5.25
C THR A 15 16.41 -20.21 4.28
N PRO A 16 16.42 -20.28 3.98
CA PRO A 16 15.84 -19.77 2.89
C PRO A 16 14.66 -19.18 3.00
N ALA A 17 14.37 -19.39 3.87
CA ALA A 17 13.28 -19.00 4.04
C ALA A 17 13.00 -17.66 3.88
N PHE A 18 13.71 -17.00 4.14
CA PHE A 18 13.46 -15.81 3.95
C PHE A 18 13.48 -15.55 2.72
N ALA A 19 13.67 -16.37 2.23
CA ALA A 19 13.52 -16.19 0.91
C ALA A 19 12.41 -15.37 0.58
N ILE A 20 12.57 -14.61 -0.32
CA ILE A 20 11.58 -13.76 -0.76
C ILE A 20 10.42 -14.55 -1.24
N ASP A 21 9.33 -14.39 -0.59
CA ASP A 21 8.10 -14.97 -1.03
C ASP A 21 7.50 -14.05 -2.07
N ALA A 22 7.54 -14.47 -3.32
CA ALA A 22 7.03 -13.67 -4.40
C ALA A 22 5.53 -13.42 -4.28
N ASN A 23 4.84 -14.18 -3.44
CA ASN A 23 3.42 -14.01 -3.22
C ASN A 23 3.09 -13.25 -1.95
N ALA A 24 4.10 -12.75 -1.24
CA ALA A 24 3.85 -12.00 -0.04
C ALA A 24 3.11 -10.70 -0.38
N PRO A 25 2.16 -10.30 0.45
CA PRO A 25 1.45 -9.05 0.19
C PRO A 25 2.40 -7.87 0.22
N GLU A 26 2.12 -6.90 -0.63
CA GLU A 26 2.83 -5.66 -0.63
C GLU A 26 2.62 -4.95 0.69
N GLN A 27 3.66 -4.36 1.25
CA GLN A 27 3.53 -3.57 2.46
C GLN A 27 3.42 -2.10 2.10
N CYS A 28 2.39 -1.45 2.58
CA CYS A 28 2.10 -0.07 2.21
C CYS A 28 2.06 0.77 3.48
N ILE A 29 3.25 1.06 4.01
CA ILE A 29 3.39 1.72 5.30
C ILE A 29 4.25 2.97 5.26
N THR A 30 4.73 3.37 4.09
CA THR A 30 5.57 4.55 3.97
C THR A 30 4.72 5.81 3.96
N GLY A 31 4.95 6.69 4.87
CA GLY A 31 4.13 7.83 5.18
C GLY A 31 3.52 7.61 6.54
N PRO A 32 2.23 7.80 6.70
CA PRO A 32 1.29 8.30 5.71
C PRO A 32 1.25 9.81 5.66
N ILE A 33 0.63 10.33 4.63
CA ILE A 33 0.29 11.74 4.55
C ILE A 33 -1.23 11.88 4.45
N GLU A 34 -1.75 13.03 4.81
CA GLU A 34 -3.18 13.27 4.73
C GLU A 34 -3.50 14.07 3.49
N LYS A 35 -4.50 13.64 2.74
CA LYS A 35 -5.00 14.33 1.56
C LYS A 35 -6.53 14.29 1.60
N THR A 36 -7.15 15.17 0.83
CA THR A 36 -8.60 15.23 0.73
C THR A 36 -9.05 14.77 -0.65
N TYR A 37 -9.95 13.79 -0.67
CA TYR A 37 -10.56 13.31 -1.90
C TYR A 37 -12.05 13.13 -1.63
N GLY A 38 -12.87 13.54 -2.59
CA GLY A 38 -14.32 13.43 -2.44
C GLY A 38 -14.85 14.22 -1.27
N GLY A 39 -14.13 15.27 -0.87
CA GLY A 39 -14.58 16.13 0.22
C GLY A 39 -14.33 15.59 1.61
N THR A 40 -13.58 14.48 1.75
CA THR A 40 -13.25 13.93 3.06
C THR A 40 -11.76 13.62 3.15
N PRO A 41 -11.21 13.50 4.37
CA PRO A 41 -9.78 13.23 4.53
C PRO A 41 -9.44 11.76 4.35
N TRP A 42 -8.28 11.52 3.76
CA TRP A 42 -7.74 10.19 3.51
C TRP A 42 -6.27 10.17 3.92
N LEU A 43 -5.82 9.02 4.39
CA LEU A 43 -4.40 8.81 4.67
C LEU A 43 -3.81 8.06 3.49
N VAL A 44 -2.70 8.57 2.97
CA VAL A 44 -2.06 8.02 1.78
C VAL A 44 -0.71 7.47 2.18
N ALA A 45 -0.45 6.23 1.84
CA ALA A 45 0.84 5.60 2.09
C ALA A 45 1.34 4.95 0.82
N SER A 46 2.66 4.91 0.65
CA SER A 46 3.24 4.20 -0.48
C SER A 46 3.71 2.82 -0.06
N CYS A 47 3.79 1.96 -1.04
CA CYS A 47 4.05 0.54 -0.83
C CYS A 47 5.51 0.20 -1.07
N SER A 48 5.89 -1.01 -0.68
CA SER A 48 7.29 -1.42 -0.72
C SER A 48 7.84 -1.56 -2.14
N ASP A 49 6.97 -1.64 -3.15
CA ASP A 49 7.42 -1.64 -4.54
C ASP A 49 7.89 -0.26 -5.00
N GLY A 50 7.66 0.78 -4.20
CA GLY A 50 8.04 2.14 -4.55
C GLY A 50 7.17 2.76 -5.63
N LYS A 51 6.08 2.12 -6.02
CA LYS A 51 5.24 2.57 -7.12
C LYS A 51 3.75 2.55 -6.81
N SER A 52 3.30 1.69 -5.89
CA SER A 52 1.88 1.56 -5.55
C SER A 52 1.55 2.41 -4.33
N LEU A 53 0.29 2.79 -4.24
CA LEU A 53 -0.22 3.63 -3.15
C LEU A 53 -1.49 3.00 -2.58
N VAL A 54 -1.74 3.26 -1.30
CA VAL A 54 -3.02 2.96 -0.68
C VAL A 54 -3.59 4.26 -0.11
N PHE A 55 -4.90 4.37 -0.17
CA PHE A 55 -5.65 5.53 0.32
C PHE A 55 -6.66 5.00 1.32
N VAL A 56 -6.46 5.29 2.59
CA VAL A 56 -7.33 4.78 3.65
C VAL A 56 -8.16 5.94 4.19
N ALA A 57 -9.47 5.77 4.20
CA ALA A 57 -10.35 6.82 4.72
C ALA A 57 -9.98 7.09 6.17
N LYS A 58 -9.78 8.36 6.50
CA LYS A 58 -9.39 8.71 7.85
C LYS A 58 -10.51 8.38 8.82
N GLU A 59 -10.13 7.74 9.91
CA GLU A 59 -11.08 7.34 10.93
C GLU A 59 -11.82 8.58 11.44
N GLY A 60 -13.13 8.45 11.61
CA GLY A 60 -13.97 9.57 11.98
C GLY A 60 -14.50 10.36 10.81
N GLY A 61 -13.96 10.16 9.61
CA GLY A 61 -14.46 10.80 8.40
C GLY A 61 -15.64 10.05 7.82
N LYS A 62 -16.33 10.69 6.89
CA LYS A 62 -17.58 10.14 6.35
C LYS A 62 -17.35 8.99 5.39
N ALA A 63 -16.17 8.87 4.82
CA ALA A 63 -15.85 7.76 3.93
C ALA A 63 -15.38 6.52 4.66
N ALA A 64 -15.04 6.62 5.94
CA ALA A 64 -14.52 5.47 6.69
C ALA A 64 -15.65 4.53 7.10
N PRO A 65 -15.41 3.24 7.15
CA PRO A 65 -14.16 2.56 6.77
C PRO A 65 -14.12 2.23 5.27
N PHE A 66 -13.05 2.58 4.63
CA PHE A 66 -12.88 2.31 3.20
C PHE A 66 -11.39 2.44 2.83
N GLU A 67 -10.97 1.70 1.81
CA GLU A 67 -9.62 1.77 1.32
C GLU A 67 -9.62 1.66 -0.20
N PHE A 68 -8.79 2.46 -0.85
CA PHE A 68 -8.49 2.30 -2.27
C PHE A 68 -7.05 1.84 -2.41
N ASP A 69 -6.82 0.93 -3.33
CA ASP A 69 -5.50 0.47 -3.69
C ASP A 69 -5.21 0.90 -5.11
N LEU A 70 -4.13 1.64 -5.30
CA LEU A 70 -3.64 2.03 -6.61
C LEU A 70 -2.39 1.21 -6.87
N THR A 71 -2.56 0.10 -7.58
CA THR A 71 -1.53 -0.92 -7.74
C THR A 71 -0.83 -0.78 -9.09
N PHE A 72 0.49 -0.69 -9.05
CA PHE A 72 1.28 -0.66 -10.28
C PHE A 72 1.35 -2.05 -10.88
N THR A 73 1.03 -2.15 -12.17
CA THR A 73 0.94 -3.45 -12.84
C THR A 73 2.09 -3.70 -13.81
N GLY A 74 3.13 -2.87 -13.75
CA GLY A 74 4.29 -3.01 -14.61
C GLY A 74 4.40 -1.89 -15.63
N ASN A 75 3.29 -1.42 -16.17
CA ASN A 75 3.29 -0.29 -17.09
C ASN A 75 2.04 0.57 -16.93
N ASP A 76 1.17 0.23 -16.00
CA ASP A 76 -0.06 0.96 -15.78
C ASP A 76 -0.46 0.80 -14.33
N TYR A 77 -1.62 1.34 -13.96
CA TYR A 77 -2.14 1.28 -12.59
C TYR A 77 -3.56 0.77 -12.59
N ASP A 78 -3.89 -0.07 -11.62
CA ASP A 78 -5.25 -0.48 -11.34
C ASP A 78 -5.72 0.19 -10.07
N LEU A 79 -6.92 0.75 -10.09
CA LEU A 79 -7.52 1.36 -8.92
C LEU A 79 -8.70 0.51 -8.47
N THR A 80 -8.59 -0.04 -7.27
CA THR A 80 -9.67 -0.84 -6.68
C THR A 80 -10.03 -0.27 -5.32
N GLY A 81 -11.27 -0.49 -4.89
CA GLY A 81 -11.72 0.01 -3.60
C GLY A 81 -12.56 -1.02 -2.88
N HIS A 82 -12.48 -1.00 -1.56
CA HIS A 82 -13.28 -1.89 -0.73
C HIS A 82 -13.51 -1.29 0.65
N GLY A 83 -14.65 -1.64 1.22
CA GLY A 83 -15.02 -1.16 2.54
C GLY A 83 -16.51 -0.88 2.63
N LYS A 84 -16.92 -0.31 3.76
CA LYS A 84 -18.32 -0.07 4.06
C LYS A 84 -18.64 1.40 4.33
N GLY A 85 -17.75 2.31 3.91
CA GLY A 85 -18.01 3.72 4.08
C GLY A 85 -19.19 4.20 3.25
N ASP A 86 -19.63 5.42 3.52
CA ASP A 86 -20.77 6.02 2.81
C ASP A 86 -20.45 6.18 1.33
N ARG A 87 -21.25 5.54 0.48
CA ARG A 87 -21.04 5.54 -0.96
C ARG A 87 -21.00 6.94 -1.56
N LYS A 88 -21.74 7.87 -0.99
CA LYS A 88 -21.69 9.24 -1.47
C LYS A 88 -20.27 9.80 -1.45
N PHE A 89 -19.54 9.49 -0.40
CA PHE A 89 -18.17 10.01 -0.23
C PHE A 89 -17.13 9.11 -0.86
N THR A 90 -17.32 7.80 -0.82
CA THR A 90 -16.36 6.90 -1.46
C THR A 90 -16.43 6.99 -2.98
N ASP A 91 -17.64 7.15 -3.55
CA ASP A 91 -17.78 7.32 -5.00
C ASP A 91 -17.16 8.65 -5.44
N ALA A 92 -17.36 9.72 -4.66
CA ALA A 92 -16.75 11.01 -4.98
C ALA A 92 -15.23 10.94 -4.92
N ALA A 93 -14.70 10.24 -3.93
CA ALA A 93 -13.25 10.04 -3.84
C ALA A 93 -12.73 9.22 -5.01
N TYR A 94 -13.45 8.18 -5.40
CA TYR A 94 -13.06 7.37 -6.54
C TYR A 94 -12.95 8.22 -7.80
N ALA A 95 -13.92 9.11 -8.01
CA ALA A 95 -13.88 10.00 -9.17
C ALA A 95 -12.63 10.90 -9.14
N ASP A 96 -12.27 11.41 -7.95
CA ASP A 96 -11.07 12.22 -7.82
C ASP A 96 -9.81 11.40 -8.10
N LEU A 97 -9.74 10.19 -7.56
CA LEU A 97 -8.56 9.34 -7.74
C LEU A 97 -8.38 8.90 -9.18
N GLN A 98 -9.47 8.73 -9.92
CA GLN A 98 -9.39 8.39 -11.34
C GLN A 98 -8.75 9.49 -12.17
N LYS A 99 -8.72 10.72 -11.65
CA LYS A 99 -8.13 11.84 -12.37
C LYS A 99 -6.66 12.03 -12.12
N LEU A 100 -6.07 11.23 -11.24
CA LEU A 100 -4.64 11.33 -10.95
C LEU A 100 -3.83 11.03 -12.20
N THR A 101 -2.88 11.91 -12.50
CA THR A 101 -1.96 11.71 -13.61
C THR A 101 -0.72 10.98 -13.11
N GLY A 102 0.14 10.55 -14.02
CA GLY A 102 1.42 9.96 -13.63
C GLY A 102 2.25 10.90 -12.77
N LYS A 103 2.19 12.20 -13.08
CA LYS A 103 2.89 13.18 -12.26
C LYS A 103 2.30 13.28 -10.86
N ASP A 104 0.97 13.24 -10.75
CA ASP A 104 0.32 13.27 -9.45
C ASP A 104 0.72 12.08 -8.61
N VAL A 105 0.77 10.90 -9.20
CA VAL A 105 1.20 9.69 -8.49
C VAL A 105 2.64 9.83 -8.03
N LEU A 106 3.53 10.33 -8.89
CA LEU A 106 4.92 10.53 -8.52
C LEU A 106 5.04 11.53 -7.36
N ASP A 107 4.27 12.60 -7.42
CA ASP A 107 4.27 13.60 -6.33
C ASP A 107 3.84 12.95 -5.01
N LEU A 108 2.82 12.10 -5.04
CA LEU A 108 2.37 11.39 -3.84
C LEU A 108 3.42 10.42 -3.33
N LEU A 109 4.08 9.70 -4.23
CA LEU A 109 5.15 8.78 -3.84
C LEU A 109 6.27 9.54 -3.15
N ASN A 110 6.67 10.68 -3.70
CA ASN A 110 7.72 11.48 -3.11
C ASN A 110 7.29 12.07 -1.77
N ALA A 111 6.05 12.53 -1.68
CA ALA A 111 5.54 13.11 -0.44
C ALA A 111 5.46 12.07 0.69
N THR A 112 5.04 10.86 0.38
CA THR A 112 4.98 9.80 1.39
C THR A 112 6.39 9.42 1.86
N LYS A 113 7.35 9.38 0.95
CA LYS A 113 8.73 9.06 1.33
C LYS A 113 9.34 10.15 2.21
N ALA A 114 8.95 11.40 2.00
CA ALA A 114 9.45 12.50 2.80
C ALA A 114 8.79 12.58 4.18
N ALA A 115 7.60 12.01 4.32
CA ALA A 115 6.85 12.07 5.58
C ALA A 115 7.25 10.90 6.45
N LYS A 116 8.39 11.01 7.11
CA LYS A 116 8.88 9.93 7.94
C LYS A 116 8.06 9.84 9.22
N PRO A 117 7.81 8.64 9.71
CA PRO A 117 7.10 8.49 10.97
C PRO A 117 7.88 9.17 12.09
N LYS A 118 7.15 9.77 12.99
CA LYS A 118 7.76 10.33 14.18
C LYS A 118 7.98 9.22 15.19
N ASN A 119 9.10 9.23 15.81
CA ASN A 119 9.41 8.22 16.83
C ASN A 119 9.13 8.74 18.21
#